data_2bb9cc8b7048b5b94cf042555f88a7d7
#
_entry.id   2bb9cc8b7048b5b94cf042555f88a7d7
#
_cell.length_a   1.000
_cell.length_b   1.000
_cell.length_c   1.000
_cell.angle_alpha   90.00
_cell.angle_beta   90.00
_cell.angle_gamma   90.00
#
_symmetry.space_group_name_H-M   'P 1'
#
loop_
_entity.id
_entity.type
_entity.pdbx_description
1 polymer ?
#
loop_
_entity_poly.entity_id
_entity_poly.type
_entity_poly.pdbx_seq_one_letter_code
_entity_poly.pdbx_strand_id
1 'polypeptide(L)'
;HHEIVQPVMDMIERSDGVVFSVSCFQGHLTGVMKNFTDHMAFMLHRPRYFHKKALIVCTTGGISASSTTKALAATLPGWGFNKCYQLPVTALSWNAYEPAGKDLRKAEKAARRFYLDVKSGRMHPPSIGVLIPFNLFQALCVGNAGEKEYPTEDNHFWPRYLGMQYAPG
;
A
#
# COMPACT_ATOMS: atom_id res chain seq x y z
N HIS A 1 13.96 -12.65 4.06
CA HIS A 1 12.94 -11.61 3.77
C HIS A 1 12.57 -11.57 2.29
N HIS A 2 13.55 -11.54 1.37
CA HIS A 2 13.29 -11.46 -0.07
C HIS A 2 12.44 -12.63 -0.59
N GLU A 3 12.66 -13.85 -0.16
CA GLU A 3 11.94 -15.03 -0.65
C GLU A 3 10.42 -14.98 -0.38
N ILE A 4 10.00 -14.31 0.69
CA ILE A 4 8.60 -14.24 1.09
C ILE A 4 7.85 -13.15 0.32
N VAL A 5 8.40 -11.96 0.21
CA VAL A 5 7.68 -10.80 -0.35
C VAL A 5 8.01 -10.53 -1.80
N GLN A 6 9.16 -10.98 -2.30
CA GLN A 6 9.60 -10.72 -3.67
C GLN A 6 8.58 -11.18 -4.73
N PRO A 7 8.00 -12.39 -4.65
CA PRO A 7 7.00 -12.80 -5.64
C PRO A 7 5.77 -11.88 -5.67
N VAL A 8 5.35 -11.37 -4.51
CA VAL A 8 4.22 -10.43 -4.41
C VAL A 8 4.62 -9.07 -4.96
N MET A 9 5.82 -8.59 -4.67
CA MET A 9 6.35 -7.35 -5.23
C MET A 9 6.42 -7.40 -6.76
N ASP A 10 6.90 -8.49 -7.32
CA ASP A 10 6.99 -8.69 -8.77
C ASP A 10 5.60 -8.68 -9.42
N MET A 11 4.59 -9.26 -8.75
CA MET A 11 3.20 -9.18 -9.22
C MET A 11 2.66 -7.75 -9.16
N ILE A 12 2.94 -7.03 -8.07
CA ILE A 12 2.56 -5.62 -7.95
C ILE A 12 3.24 -4.79 -9.03
N GLU A 13 4.52 -4.98 -9.28
CA GLU A 13 5.28 -4.22 -10.28
C GLU A 13 4.75 -4.43 -11.70
N ARG A 14 4.31 -5.62 -12.03
CA ARG A 14 3.72 -5.94 -13.35
C ARG A 14 2.25 -5.53 -13.51
N SER A 15 1.59 -5.09 -12.44
CA SER A 15 0.18 -4.68 -12.47
C SER A 15 0.04 -3.16 -12.57
N ASP A 16 -1.05 -2.68 -13.15
CA ASP A 16 -1.40 -1.25 -13.17
C ASP A 16 -2.12 -0.82 -11.88
N GLY A 17 -2.76 -1.76 -11.20
CA GLY A 17 -3.45 -1.55 -9.94
C GLY A 17 -3.58 -2.83 -9.13
N VAL A 18 -3.77 -2.71 -7.83
CA VAL A 18 -3.76 -3.84 -6.89
C VAL A 18 -5.02 -3.87 -6.05
N VAL A 19 -5.60 -5.04 -5.89
CA VAL A 19 -6.70 -5.28 -4.95
C VAL A 19 -6.16 -6.03 -3.74
N PHE A 20 -6.19 -5.37 -2.58
CA PHE A 20 -5.88 -6.00 -1.30
C PHE A 20 -7.18 -6.49 -0.66
N SER A 21 -7.35 -7.80 -0.59
CA SER A 21 -8.49 -8.42 0.10
C SER A 21 -8.05 -8.89 1.47
N VAL A 22 -8.72 -8.41 2.50
CA VAL A 22 -8.38 -8.74 3.89
C VAL A 22 -9.66 -9.05 4.69
N SER A 23 -9.55 -9.95 5.64
CA SER A 23 -10.58 -10.13 6.67
C SER A 23 -10.24 -9.28 7.90
N CYS A 24 -11.27 -8.89 8.66
CA CYS A 24 -11.10 -8.21 9.93
C CYS A 24 -11.29 -9.20 11.07
N PHE A 25 -10.25 -9.43 11.85
CA PHE A 25 -10.33 -10.23 13.09
C PHE A 25 -9.95 -9.36 14.29
N GLN A 26 -10.72 -9.46 15.37
CA GLN A 26 -10.52 -8.67 16.59
C GLN A 26 -10.40 -7.14 16.34
N GLY A 27 -11.11 -6.65 15.33
CA GLY A 27 -11.09 -5.20 14.99
C GLY A 27 -9.90 -4.72 14.16
N HIS A 28 -8.97 -5.62 13.77
CA HIS A 28 -7.70 -5.29 13.11
C HIS A 28 -7.45 -6.11 11.84
N LEU A 29 -6.35 -5.80 11.18
CA LEU A 29 -5.79 -6.63 10.09
C LEU A 29 -5.51 -8.04 10.61
N THR A 30 -5.73 -9.04 9.75
CA THR A 30 -5.31 -10.42 10.05
C THR A 30 -3.81 -10.50 10.26
N GLY A 31 -3.36 -11.49 11.05
CA GLY A 31 -1.94 -11.74 11.28
C GLY A 31 -1.16 -11.95 9.99
N VAL A 32 -1.74 -12.61 8.99
CA VAL A 32 -1.13 -12.79 7.66
C VAL A 32 -0.90 -11.44 6.96
N MET A 33 -1.92 -10.57 6.92
CA MET A 33 -1.78 -9.24 6.31
C MET A 33 -0.83 -8.35 7.12
N LYS A 34 -0.88 -8.42 8.44
CA LYS A 34 0.05 -7.67 9.30
C LYS A 34 1.49 -8.12 9.06
N ASN A 35 1.73 -9.43 9.03
CA ASN A 35 3.06 -9.98 8.72
C ASN A 35 3.56 -9.54 7.35
N PHE A 36 2.69 -9.57 6.32
CA PHE A 36 3.05 -9.05 5.00
C PHE A 36 3.42 -7.58 5.05
N THR A 37 2.63 -6.73 5.72
CA THR A 37 2.93 -5.30 5.83
C THR A 37 4.21 -5.03 6.61
N ASP A 38 4.54 -5.85 7.61
CA ASP A 38 5.78 -5.72 8.38
C ASP A 38 7.00 -6.10 7.53
N HIS A 39 6.90 -7.17 6.74
CA HIS A 39 7.95 -7.52 5.80
C HIS A 39 8.16 -6.46 4.69
N MET A 40 7.13 -5.69 4.39
CA MET A 40 7.18 -4.59 3.41
C MET A 40 7.58 -3.24 4.04
N ALA A 41 7.95 -3.19 5.33
CA ALA A 41 8.26 -1.93 6.03
C ALA A 41 9.40 -1.13 5.37
N PHE A 42 10.36 -1.79 4.73
CA PHE A 42 11.44 -1.13 3.98
C PHE A 42 10.93 -0.24 2.84
N MET A 43 9.71 -0.46 2.37
CA MET A 43 9.09 0.37 1.33
C MET A 43 8.82 1.82 1.79
N LEU A 44 8.77 2.08 3.10
CA LEU A 44 8.71 3.45 3.63
C LEU A 44 10.00 4.24 3.31
N HIS A 45 11.13 3.53 3.24
CA HIS A 45 12.43 4.11 2.90
C HIS A 45 12.67 4.14 1.38
N ARG A 46 12.07 3.22 0.63
CA ARG A 46 12.26 3.03 -0.81
C ARG A 46 10.94 2.90 -1.55
N PRO A 47 10.05 3.92 -1.46
CA PRO A 47 8.74 3.87 -2.13
C PRO A 47 8.91 3.83 -3.65
N ARG A 48 8.09 3.01 -4.33
CA ARG A 48 8.24 2.82 -5.78
C ARG A 48 6.94 2.69 -6.57
N TYR A 49 5.78 2.59 -5.91
CA TYR A 49 4.51 2.34 -6.59
C TYR A 49 3.73 3.62 -6.96
N PHE A 50 4.44 4.70 -7.32
CA PHE A 50 3.86 6.04 -7.51
C PHE A 50 2.77 6.14 -8.58
N HIS A 51 2.81 5.28 -9.59
CA HIS A 51 1.81 5.26 -10.65
C HIS A 51 0.66 4.29 -10.39
N LYS A 52 0.75 3.49 -9.32
CA LYS A 52 -0.23 2.43 -9.03
C LYS A 52 -1.32 2.92 -8.08
N LYS A 53 -2.50 2.32 -8.24
CA LYS A 53 -3.66 2.53 -7.37
C LYS A 53 -3.96 1.25 -6.62
N ALA A 54 -4.57 1.38 -5.44
CA ALA A 54 -5.00 0.25 -4.63
C ALA A 54 -6.50 0.30 -4.37
N LEU A 55 -7.16 -0.85 -4.40
CA LEU A 55 -8.48 -1.06 -3.84
C LEU A 55 -8.36 -2.00 -2.64
N ILE A 56 -8.77 -1.54 -1.48
CA ILE A 56 -8.76 -2.30 -0.24
C ILE A 56 -10.16 -2.79 0.04
N VAL A 57 -10.34 -4.10 -0.01
CA VAL A 57 -11.59 -4.78 0.33
C VAL A 57 -11.42 -5.44 1.68
N CYS A 58 -12.28 -5.10 2.62
CA CYS A 58 -12.29 -5.75 3.93
C CYS A 58 -13.67 -6.33 4.23
N THR A 59 -13.70 -7.60 4.62
CA THR A 59 -14.91 -8.27 5.07
C THR A 59 -14.83 -8.60 6.56
N THR A 60 -15.96 -8.49 7.24
CA THR A 60 -16.10 -8.87 8.65
C THR A 60 -17.50 -9.41 8.93
N GLY A 61 -17.61 -10.37 9.83
CA GLY A 61 -18.91 -10.84 10.33
C GLY A 61 -19.57 -9.86 11.32
N GLY A 62 -18.87 -8.86 11.82
CA GLY A 62 -19.34 -7.94 12.85
C GLY A 62 -19.02 -6.48 12.55
N ILE A 63 -18.05 -5.93 13.27
CA ILE A 63 -17.69 -4.50 13.24
C ILE A 63 -16.26 -4.30 12.73
N SER A 64 -15.86 -3.05 12.55
CA SER A 64 -14.46 -2.63 12.29
C SER A 64 -13.91 -2.86 10.89
N ALA A 65 -14.72 -3.26 9.89
CA ALA A 65 -14.25 -3.31 8.49
C ALA A 65 -13.72 -1.96 8.02
N SER A 66 -14.36 -0.87 8.42
CA SER A 66 -13.95 0.49 8.03
C SER A 66 -12.63 0.90 8.68
N SER A 67 -12.40 0.61 9.95
CA SER A 67 -11.12 0.91 10.63
C SER A 67 -9.98 0.08 10.04
N THR A 68 -10.25 -1.19 9.72
CA THR A 68 -9.28 -2.09 9.07
C THR A 68 -8.86 -1.60 7.68
N THR A 69 -9.84 -1.19 6.83
CA THR A 69 -9.49 -0.60 5.52
C THR A 69 -8.72 0.71 5.66
N LYS A 70 -9.07 1.56 6.63
CA LYS A 70 -8.35 2.80 6.90
C LYS A 70 -6.91 2.57 7.35
N ALA A 71 -6.66 1.57 8.20
CA ALA A 71 -5.32 1.22 8.65
C ALA A 71 -4.42 0.85 7.47
N LEU A 72 -4.89 -0.02 6.56
CA LEU A 72 -4.12 -0.37 5.38
C LEU A 72 -4.00 0.81 4.39
N ALA A 73 -5.06 1.61 4.23
CA ALA A 73 -5.01 2.82 3.39
C ALA A 73 -4.07 3.90 3.93
N ALA A 74 -3.73 3.89 5.21
CA ALA A 74 -2.71 4.76 5.79
C ALA A 74 -1.27 4.24 5.52
N THR A 75 -1.11 2.92 5.36
CA THR A 75 0.21 2.28 5.11
C THR A 75 0.62 2.41 3.64
N LEU A 76 -0.27 2.10 2.71
CA LEU A 76 0.05 1.96 1.28
C LEU A 76 0.60 3.23 0.60
N PRO A 77 0.17 4.45 0.94
CA PRO A 77 0.80 5.66 0.41
C PRO A 77 2.29 5.79 0.77
N GLY A 78 2.71 5.26 1.92
CA GLY A 78 4.12 5.19 2.29
C GLY A 78 4.94 4.26 1.38
N TRP A 79 4.32 3.30 0.71
CA TRP A 79 4.96 2.47 -0.33
C TRP A 79 4.93 3.12 -1.71
N GLY A 80 4.30 4.30 -1.82
CA GLY A 80 4.17 5.06 -3.04
C GLY A 80 2.81 4.96 -3.74
N PHE A 81 1.87 4.12 -3.28
CA PHE A 81 0.57 4.03 -3.94
C PHE A 81 -0.11 5.39 -4.07
N ASN A 82 -0.38 5.80 -5.30
CA ASN A 82 -0.88 7.13 -5.63
C ASN A 82 -2.29 7.39 -5.12
N LYS A 83 -3.15 6.36 -5.12
CA LYS A 83 -4.53 6.44 -4.63
C LYS A 83 -4.99 5.13 -4.03
N CYS A 84 -5.63 5.20 -2.86
CA CYS A 84 -6.23 4.05 -2.20
C CYS A 84 -7.75 4.22 -2.13
N TYR A 85 -8.48 3.24 -2.68
CA TYR A 85 -9.92 3.09 -2.58
C TYR A 85 -10.25 2.09 -1.48
N GLN A 86 -11.37 2.26 -0.81
CA GLN A 86 -11.76 1.41 0.31
C GLN A 86 -13.17 0.86 0.10
N LEU A 87 -13.33 -0.43 0.32
CA LEU A 87 -14.60 -1.14 0.32
C LEU A 87 -14.73 -1.97 1.60
N PRO A 88 -15.16 -1.36 2.71
CA PRO A 88 -15.51 -2.11 3.91
C PRO A 88 -16.89 -2.78 3.74
N VAL A 89 -16.96 -4.07 4.03
CA VAL A 89 -18.18 -4.89 3.97
C VAL A 89 -18.40 -5.57 5.31
N THR A 90 -19.60 -5.39 5.89
CA THR A 90 -20.02 -6.08 7.09
C THR A 90 -21.08 -7.10 6.72
N ALA A 91 -20.78 -8.38 6.90
CA ALA A 91 -21.63 -9.49 6.49
C ALA A 91 -22.78 -9.77 7.47
N LEU A 92 -22.57 -9.53 8.77
CA LEU A 92 -23.46 -9.91 9.87
C LEU A 92 -23.90 -11.39 9.82
N SER A 93 -23.05 -12.24 9.24
CA SER A 93 -23.24 -13.67 9.08
C SER A 93 -21.91 -14.39 9.14
N TRP A 94 -21.93 -15.62 9.65
CA TRP A 94 -20.73 -16.44 9.79
C TRP A 94 -20.53 -17.41 8.62
N ASN A 95 -21.61 -17.99 8.09
CA ASN A 95 -21.51 -19.14 7.19
C ASN A 95 -22.28 -19.03 5.87
N ALA A 96 -23.16 -18.05 5.73
CA ALA A 96 -24.02 -17.95 4.56
C ALA A 96 -24.29 -16.49 4.17
N TYR A 97 -23.20 -15.72 3.98
CA TYR A 97 -23.34 -14.37 3.51
C TYR A 97 -23.60 -14.33 2.01
N GLU A 98 -24.77 -13.95 1.64
CA GLU A 98 -25.09 -13.52 0.28
C GLU A 98 -25.09 -11.99 0.22
N PRO A 99 -24.28 -11.38 -0.66
CA PRO A 99 -24.25 -9.93 -0.77
C PRO A 99 -25.62 -9.39 -1.15
N ALA A 100 -26.22 -8.58 -0.28
CA ALA A 100 -27.47 -7.89 -0.61
C ALA A 100 -27.26 -6.90 -1.76
N GLY A 101 -28.32 -6.54 -2.49
CA GLY A 101 -28.24 -5.61 -3.61
C GLY A 101 -27.59 -4.26 -3.28
N LYS A 102 -27.66 -3.84 -2.01
CA LYS A 102 -26.94 -2.67 -1.48
C LYS A 102 -25.42 -2.86 -1.50
N ASP A 103 -24.94 -4.03 -1.11
CA ASP A 103 -23.49 -4.30 -1.03
C ASP A 103 -22.93 -4.57 -2.42
N LEU A 104 -23.68 -5.23 -3.30
CA LEU A 104 -23.32 -5.37 -4.71
C LEU A 104 -23.16 -4.00 -5.38
N ARG A 105 -24.12 -3.08 -5.20
CA ARG A 105 -24.00 -1.72 -5.75
C ARG A 105 -22.79 -0.95 -5.20
N LYS A 106 -22.44 -1.14 -3.91
CA LYS A 106 -21.24 -0.54 -3.35
C LYS A 106 -19.97 -1.14 -3.97
N ALA A 107 -19.93 -2.46 -4.13
CA ALA A 107 -18.80 -3.15 -4.73
C ALA A 107 -18.61 -2.74 -6.19
N GLU A 108 -19.68 -2.72 -6.99
CA GLU A 108 -19.65 -2.24 -8.38
C GLU A 108 -19.16 -0.79 -8.48
N LYS A 109 -19.68 0.10 -7.64
CA LYS A 109 -19.26 1.49 -7.62
C LYS A 109 -17.78 1.64 -7.27
N ALA A 110 -17.30 0.91 -6.26
CA ALA A 110 -15.89 0.94 -5.85
C ALA A 110 -14.99 0.38 -6.94
N ALA A 111 -15.33 -0.79 -7.48
CA ALA A 111 -14.60 -1.44 -8.56
C ALA A 111 -14.55 -0.56 -9.82
N ARG A 112 -15.68 0.03 -10.23
CA ARG A 112 -15.74 0.93 -11.38
C ARG A 112 -14.88 2.17 -11.20
N ARG A 113 -14.93 2.81 -10.02
CA ARG A 113 -14.09 4.00 -9.73
C ARG A 113 -12.60 3.65 -9.76
N PHE A 114 -12.23 2.54 -9.13
CA PHE A 114 -10.86 2.04 -9.15
C PHE A 114 -10.39 1.74 -10.57
N TYR A 115 -11.16 0.96 -11.33
CA TYR A 115 -10.83 0.60 -12.71
C TYR A 115 -10.66 1.81 -13.62
N LEU A 116 -11.60 2.76 -13.58
CA LEU A 116 -11.53 3.96 -14.41
C LEU A 116 -10.34 4.84 -14.05
N ASP A 117 -9.98 4.93 -12.77
CA ASP A 117 -8.83 5.69 -12.34
C ASP A 117 -7.50 5.01 -12.76
N VAL A 118 -7.41 3.69 -12.63
CA VAL A 118 -6.26 2.92 -13.14
C VAL A 118 -6.14 3.14 -14.66
N LYS A 119 -7.22 2.94 -15.40
CA LYS A 119 -7.26 3.07 -16.87
C LYS A 119 -6.89 4.48 -17.34
N SER A 120 -7.24 5.51 -16.58
CA SER A 120 -6.97 6.89 -16.93
C SER A 120 -5.49 7.29 -16.84
N GLY A 121 -4.68 6.52 -16.10
CA GLY A 121 -3.31 6.90 -15.78
C GLY A 121 -3.16 8.17 -14.92
N ARG A 122 -4.28 8.76 -14.47
CA ARG A 122 -4.28 10.03 -13.73
C ARG A 122 -3.43 9.93 -12.46
N MET A 123 -2.59 10.93 -12.24
CA MET A 123 -1.85 11.13 -10.99
C MET A 123 -2.63 12.05 -10.06
N HIS A 124 -2.83 11.59 -8.81
CA HIS A 124 -3.43 12.39 -7.76
C HIS A 124 -2.33 13.07 -6.94
N PRO A 125 -2.49 14.34 -6.56
CA PRO A 125 -1.52 15.01 -5.69
C PRO A 125 -1.46 14.29 -4.34
N PRO A 126 -0.25 14.09 -3.78
CA PRO A 126 -0.10 13.49 -2.47
C PRO A 126 -0.63 14.42 -1.37
N SER A 127 -1.15 13.86 -0.30
CA SER A 127 -1.55 14.64 0.86
C SER A 127 -0.32 15.08 1.67
N ILE A 128 -0.47 16.14 2.47
CA ILE A 128 0.58 16.61 3.39
C ILE A 128 1.03 15.48 4.33
N GLY A 129 0.10 14.65 4.82
CA GLY A 129 0.40 13.50 5.67
C GLY A 129 1.25 12.42 4.99
N VAL A 130 1.34 12.40 3.67
CA VAL A 130 2.24 11.53 2.90
C VAL A 130 3.57 12.24 2.62
N LEU A 131 3.52 13.54 2.30
CA LEU A 131 4.71 14.32 1.94
C LEU A 131 5.68 14.48 3.11
N ILE A 132 5.18 14.71 4.33
CA ILE A 132 6.03 14.90 5.51
C ILE A 132 6.91 13.65 5.78
N PRO A 133 6.35 12.44 6.00
CA PRO A 133 7.18 11.27 6.22
C PRO A 133 8.05 10.92 4.99
N PHE A 134 7.54 11.12 3.78
CA PHE A 134 8.32 10.89 2.56
C PHE A 134 9.61 11.75 2.54
N ASN A 135 9.48 13.06 2.76
CA ASN A 135 10.64 13.96 2.78
C ASN A 135 11.57 13.68 3.96
N LEU A 136 11.01 13.31 5.12
CA LEU A 136 11.82 12.96 6.29
C LEU A 136 12.68 11.71 6.02
N PHE A 137 12.09 10.63 5.52
CA PHE A 137 12.83 9.41 5.19
C PHE A 137 13.83 9.63 4.05
N GLN A 138 13.45 10.42 3.04
CA GLN A 138 14.38 10.82 2.00
C GLN A 138 15.59 11.56 2.57
N ALA A 139 15.37 12.57 3.41
CA ALA A 139 16.47 13.34 4.01
C ALA A 139 17.38 12.48 4.89
N LEU A 140 16.79 11.57 5.69
CA LEU A 140 17.57 10.63 6.50
C LEU A 140 18.43 9.70 5.64
N CYS A 141 17.88 9.13 4.57
CA CYS A 141 18.60 8.23 3.70
C CYS A 141 19.69 8.95 2.90
N VAL A 142 19.43 10.14 2.39
CA VAL A 142 20.39 10.96 1.65
C VAL A 142 21.49 11.49 2.58
N GLY A 143 21.13 11.93 3.81
CA GLY A 143 22.08 12.44 4.78
C GLY A 143 23.06 11.38 5.30
N ASN A 144 22.64 10.12 5.35
CA ASN A 144 23.49 8.98 5.76
C ASN A 144 24.13 8.26 4.56
N ALA A 145 23.93 8.76 3.34
CA ALA A 145 24.54 8.18 2.15
C ALA A 145 26.07 8.35 2.21
N GLY A 146 26.78 7.23 2.28
CA GLY A 146 28.25 7.20 2.37
C GLY A 146 28.79 6.86 3.75
N GLU A 147 27.96 6.75 4.79
CA GLU A 147 28.42 6.21 6.07
C GLU A 147 28.69 4.72 5.96
N LYS A 148 29.94 4.31 6.28
CA LYS A 148 30.38 2.90 6.17
C LYS A 148 29.57 1.94 7.06
N GLU A 149 28.97 2.45 8.13
CA GLU A 149 28.14 1.66 9.06
C GLU A 149 26.71 1.47 8.57
N TYR A 150 26.31 2.14 7.48
CA TYR A 150 24.98 2.06 6.89
C TYR A 150 25.03 1.67 5.40
N PRO A 151 25.66 0.55 5.05
CA PRO A 151 25.63 0.06 3.67
C PRO A 151 24.29 -0.59 3.38
N THR A 152 23.23 0.22 3.29
CA THR A 152 21.90 -0.28 3.01
C THR A 152 21.55 0.00 1.55
N GLU A 153 20.68 -0.82 1.00
CA GLU A 153 20.04 -0.58 -0.29
C GLU A 153 19.41 0.83 -0.38
N ASP A 154 19.08 1.44 0.76
CA ASP A 154 18.54 2.78 0.85
C ASP A 154 19.53 3.83 0.37
N ASN A 155 20.82 3.65 0.62
CA ASN A 155 21.88 4.56 0.18
C ASN A 155 22.04 4.59 -1.35
N HIS A 156 21.63 3.52 -2.03
CA HIS A 156 21.68 3.42 -3.50
C HIS A 156 20.38 3.85 -4.16
N PHE A 157 19.25 3.72 -3.45
CA PHE A 157 17.92 4.01 -4.00
C PHE A 157 17.75 5.51 -4.29
N TRP A 158 17.98 6.37 -3.29
CA TRP A 158 17.70 7.79 -3.42
C TRP A 158 18.60 8.54 -4.40
N PRO A 159 19.94 8.34 -4.40
CA PRO A 159 20.78 8.94 -5.41
C PRO A 159 20.35 8.55 -6.84
N ARG A 160 20.03 7.29 -7.06
CA ARG A 160 19.55 6.80 -8.36
C ARG A 160 18.21 7.41 -8.74
N TYR A 161 17.28 7.49 -7.78
CA TYR A 161 15.95 8.07 -8.01
C TYR A 161 16.01 9.57 -8.31
N LEU A 162 16.90 10.31 -7.66
CA LEU A 162 17.12 11.74 -7.85
C LEU A 162 18.04 12.06 -9.02
N GLY A 163 18.56 11.08 -9.75
CA GLY A 163 19.51 11.28 -10.83
C GLY A 163 20.87 11.77 -10.35
N MET A 164 21.19 11.62 -9.07
CA MET A 164 22.50 11.96 -8.51
C MET A 164 23.53 10.91 -8.93
N GLN A 165 24.68 11.35 -9.44
CA GLN A 165 25.81 10.46 -9.67
C GLN A 165 26.42 10.10 -8.32
N TYR A 166 26.31 8.83 -7.93
CA TYR A 166 27.00 8.30 -6.77
C TYR A 166 28.47 8.09 -7.13
N ALA A 167 29.37 8.82 -6.49
CA ALA A 167 30.79 8.50 -6.54
C ALA A 167 31.04 7.35 -5.54
N PRO A 168 31.42 6.14 -5.98
CA PRO A 168 31.83 5.11 -5.04
C PRO A 168 33.12 5.57 -4.35
N GLY A 169 33.04 5.68 -3.01
CA GLY A 169 34.19 5.93 -2.15
C GLY A 169 35.03 4.66 -1.97
#